data_51ba6a7370fc4d1cc7337788a9558155
#
_entry.id   51ba6a7370fc4d1cc7337788a9558155
#
_cell.length_a   1.000
_cell.length_b   1.000
_cell.length_c   1.000
_cell.angle_alpha   90.00
_cell.angle_beta   90.00
_cell.angle_gamma   90.00
#
_symmetry.space_group_name_H-M   'P 1'
#
loop_
_entity.id
_entity.type
_entity.pdbx_description
1 polymer ?
#
loop_
_entity_poly.entity_id
_entity_poly.type
_entity_poly.pdbx_seq_one_letter_code
_entity_poly.pdbx_strand_id
1 'polypeptide(L)'
;HGHSKGVLEGVRWVKQNYPKVEVIGGNIATAAAARALVEYGADGVKVGIGPGSICTTRIVAGVGVPQIHAISEVAKALEGTGVPLIADGGIRYSGDVAKALAAGAFACMMGGMFAGTEEAPGEVVLFQGRSYKSYRGMGSLGAMTDGSADRYFQDPSNNADKLVPEGIEGRVPYKGSVLAIIFQLVGGIR
;
A
#
# COMPACT_ATOMS: atom_id res chain seq x y z
N HIS A 1 0.26 4.60 11.34
CA HIS A 1 -0.95 4.89 10.57
C HIS A 1 -2.08 3.93 10.93
N GLY A 2 -2.11 2.70 10.42
CA GLY A 2 -3.21 1.75 10.62
C GLY A 2 -3.47 1.30 12.06
N HIS A 3 -2.57 1.60 12.99
CA HIS A 3 -2.75 1.32 14.43
C HIS A 3 -3.09 2.59 15.24
N SER A 4 -3.37 3.71 14.59
CA SER A 4 -3.79 4.92 15.28
C SER A 4 -5.24 4.79 15.77
N LYS A 5 -5.55 5.45 16.89
CA LYS A 5 -6.89 5.43 17.51
C LYS A 5 -7.98 5.81 16.50
N GLY A 6 -7.77 6.88 15.71
CA GLY A 6 -8.74 7.33 14.72
C GLY A 6 -9.04 6.31 13.62
N VAL A 7 -8.02 5.54 13.17
CA VAL A 7 -8.23 4.46 12.19
C VAL A 7 -9.03 3.32 12.80
N LEU A 8 -8.68 2.88 14.01
CA LEU A 8 -9.39 1.80 14.71
C LEU A 8 -10.86 2.17 14.95
N GLU A 9 -11.12 3.37 15.47
CA GLU A 9 -12.48 3.89 15.69
C GLU A 9 -13.25 4.03 14.35
N GLY A 10 -12.59 4.47 13.27
CA GLY A 10 -13.17 4.53 11.94
C GLY A 10 -13.61 3.16 11.42
N VAL A 11 -12.77 2.12 11.57
CA VAL A 11 -13.15 0.73 11.23
C VAL A 11 -14.40 0.32 11.99
N ARG A 12 -14.40 0.50 13.31
CA ARG A 12 -15.55 0.15 14.16
C ARG A 12 -16.80 0.91 13.73
N TRP A 13 -16.69 2.20 13.47
CA TRP A 13 -17.80 3.03 13.05
C TRP A 13 -18.42 2.54 11.74
N VAL A 14 -17.59 2.21 10.73
CA VAL A 14 -18.09 1.67 9.45
C VAL A 14 -18.80 0.35 9.67
N LYS A 15 -18.22 -0.56 10.45
CA LYS A 15 -18.84 -1.88 10.71
C LYS A 15 -20.16 -1.77 11.49
N GLN A 16 -20.30 -0.80 12.38
CA GLN A 16 -21.54 -0.55 13.12
C GLN A 16 -22.64 0.07 12.25
N ASN A 17 -22.29 1.03 11.40
CA ASN A 17 -23.27 1.77 10.59
C ASN A 17 -23.57 1.09 9.23
N TYR A 18 -22.61 0.33 8.70
CA TYR A 18 -22.68 -0.34 7.41
C TYR A 18 -22.22 -1.80 7.51
N PRO A 19 -22.95 -2.67 8.24
CA PRO A 19 -22.46 -4.01 8.61
C PRO A 19 -22.24 -4.94 7.40
N LYS A 20 -22.80 -4.62 6.24
CA LYS A 20 -22.60 -5.39 5.00
C LYS A 20 -21.36 -4.97 4.21
N VAL A 21 -20.69 -3.85 4.60
CA VAL A 21 -19.48 -3.38 3.95
C VAL A 21 -18.29 -4.09 4.57
N GLU A 22 -17.45 -4.69 3.73
CA GLU A 22 -16.18 -5.24 4.14
C GLU A 22 -15.13 -4.13 4.28
N VAL A 23 -14.35 -4.17 5.36
CA VAL A 23 -13.36 -3.14 5.70
C VAL A 23 -11.97 -3.75 5.78
N ILE A 24 -11.07 -3.26 4.94
CA ILE A 24 -9.64 -3.59 5.00
C ILE A 24 -8.92 -2.49 5.77
N GLY A 25 -8.40 -2.83 6.94
CA GLY A 25 -7.62 -1.92 7.78
C GLY A 25 -6.12 -1.95 7.44
N GLY A 26 -5.44 -0.82 7.55
CA GLY A 26 -3.99 -0.73 7.30
C GLY A 26 -3.50 0.70 7.06
N ASN A 27 -2.20 0.89 6.74
CA ASN A 27 -1.19 -0.17 6.71
C ASN A 27 -0.59 -0.39 8.09
N ILE A 28 -0.23 -1.62 8.33
CA ILE A 28 0.38 -2.07 9.60
C ILE A 28 1.66 -2.86 9.33
N ALA A 29 2.43 -3.11 10.41
CA ALA A 29 3.65 -3.90 10.32
C ALA A 29 3.88 -4.79 11.57
N THR A 30 2.95 -4.80 12.52
CA THR A 30 3.12 -5.50 13.81
C THR A 30 1.94 -6.40 14.16
N ALA A 31 2.21 -7.46 14.88
CA ALA A 31 1.22 -8.37 15.43
C ALA A 31 0.16 -7.66 16.31
N ALA A 32 0.60 -6.68 17.12
CA ALA A 32 -0.32 -5.90 17.97
C ALA A 32 -1.34 -5.10 17.16
N ALA A 33 -0.87 -4.47 16.06
CA ALA A 33 -1.76 -3.72 15.16
C ALA A 33 -2.76 -4.64 14.45
N ALA A 34 -2.34 -5.83 14.05
CA ALA A 34 -3.22 -6.81 13.42
C ALA A 34 -4.34 -7.24 14.38
N ARG A 35 -3.99 -7.63 15.61
CA ARG A 35 -4.98 -7.98 16.63
C ARG A 35 -5.96 -6.85 16.92
N ALA A 36 -5.46 -5.62 17.05
CA ALA A 36 -6.33 -4.46 17.28
C ALA A 36 -7.32 -4.23 16.13
N LEU A 37 -6.88 -4.32 14.86
CA LEU A 37 -7.78 -4.18 13.71
C LEU A 37 -8.85 -5.26 13.68
N VAL A 38 -8.51 -6.51 13.97
CA VAL A 38 -9.47 -7.62 14.06
C VAL A 38 -10.49 -7.38 15.18
N GLU A 39 -10.04 -6.95 16.37
CA GLU A 39 -10.91 -6.61 17.50
C GLU A 39 -11.90 -5.48 17.16
N TYR A 40 -11.48 -4.52 16.33
CA TYR A 40 -12.31 -3.43 15.87
C TYR A 40 -13.20 -3.79 14.67
N GLY A 41 -13.10 -5.03 14.16
CA GLY A 41 -14.00 -5.59 13.16
C GLY A 41 -13.51 -5.50 11.72
N ALA A 42 -12.22 -5.32 11.48
CA ALA A 42 -11.67 -5.38 10.12
C ALA A 42 -11.83 -6.76 9.51
N ASP A 43 -12.28 -6.83 8.26
CA ASP A 43 -12.47 -8.06 7.49
C ASP A 43 -11.19 -8.48 6.76
N GLY A 44 -10.23 -7.59 6.64
CA GLY A 44 -8.89 -7.82 6.10
C GLY A 44 -7.89 -6.84 6.65
N VAL A 45 -6.60 -7.17 6.61
CA VAL A 45 -5.52 -6.27 7.00
C VAL A 45 -4.50 -6.08 5.90
N LYS A 46 -3.94 -4.89 5.78
CA LYS A 46 -2.94 -4.54 4.78
C LYS A 46 -1.60 -4.19 5.42
N VAL A 47 -0.55 -4.91 5.01
CA VAL A 47 0.77 -4.88 5.63
C VAL A 47 1.79 -4.22 4.72
N GLY A 48 2.48 -3.22 5.25
CA GLY A 48 3.58 -2.54 4.56
C GLY A 48 3.73 -1.10 4.99
N ILE A 49 4.87 -0.77 5.61
CA ILE A 49 5.24 0.59 6.00
C ILE A 49 6.48 0.99 5.22
N GLY A 50 6.26 1.80 4.18
CA GLY A 50 7.30 2.36 3.34
C GLY A 50 8.05 1.44 2.38
N PRO A 51 7.57 0.24 1.98
CA PRO A 51 8.32 -0.62 1.05
C PRO A 51 8.15 -0.23 -0.42
N GLY A 52 7.17 0.61 -0.76
CA GLY A 52 6.87 1.02 -2.13
C GLY A 52 7.94 1.92 -2.73
N SER A 53 8.14 1.83 -4.04
CA SER A 53 9.16 2.60 -4.78
C SER A 53 8.94 4.12 -4.76
N ILE A 54 7.70 4.56 -4.56
CA ILE A 54 7.30 5.97 -4.48
C ILE A 54 7.20 6.49 -3.04
N CYS A 55 7.43 5.62 -2.05
CA CYS A 55 7.32 5.96 -0.63
C CYS A 55 8.70 6.35 -0.08
N THR A 56 8.77 7.48 0.60
CA THR A 56 9.99 7.97 1.28
C THR A 56 9.85 8.01 2.80
N THR A 57 8.81 7.42 3.37
CA THR A 57 8.57 7.35 4.83
C THR A 57 9.79 6.80 5.57
N ARG A 58 10.46 5.77 5.06
CA ARG A 58 11.66 5.18 5.67
C ARG A 58 12.83 6.15 5.73
N ILE A 59 12.92 7.08 4.78
CA ILE A 59 13.99 8.08 4.67
C ILE A 59 13.62 9.32 5.48
N VAL A 60 12.42 9.85 5.28
CA VAL A 60 11.98 11.13 5.85
C VAL A 60 11.59 10.99 7.32
N ALA A 61 10.82 9.97 7.67
CA ALA A 61 10.35 9.73 9.03
C ALA A 61 11.19 8.68 9.79
N GLY A 62 12.10 7.97 9.12
CA GLY A 62 12.87 6.88 9.73
C GLY A 62 12.04 5.67 10.17
N VAL A 63 10.81 5.54 9.67
CA VAL A 63 9.86 4.50 10.08
C VAL A 63 9.75 3.43 9.00
N GLY A 64 9.87 2.17 9.39
CA GLY A 64 9.71 1.04 8.50
C GLY A 64 10.06 -0.28 9.16
N VAL A 65 9.61 -1.37 8.55
CA VAL A 65 9.91 -2.74 8.98
C VAL A 65 10.26 -3.55 7.73
N PRO A 66 11.23 -4.47 7.78
CA PRO A 66 11.49 -5.39 6.68
C PRO A 66 10.22 -6.15 6.29
N GLN A 67 9.84 -6.11 5.01
CA GLN A 67 8.49 -6.51 4.58
C GLN A 67 8.16 -7.97 4.89
N ILE A 68 9.07 -8.90 4.64
CA ILE A 68 8.86 -10.33 4.95
C ILE A 68 8.68 -10.56 6.46
N HIS A 69 9.44 -9.86 7.29
CA HIS A 69 9.27 -9.92 8.74
C HIS A 69 7.88 -9.41 9.15
N ALA A 70 7.45 -8.26 8.63
CA ALA A 70 6.12 -7.71 8.92
C ALA A 70 5.00 -8.66 8.50
N ILE A 71 5.08 -9.27 7.30
CA ILE A 71 4.11 -10.26 6.82
C ILE A 71 4.07 -11.45 7.76
N SER A 72 5.20 -12.03 8.10
CA SER A 72 5.30 -13.22 8.95
C SER A 72 4.74 -13.00 10.36
N GLU A 73 5.07 -11.84 10.98
CA GLU A 73 4.56 -11.49 12.31
C GLU A 73 3.05 -11.25 12.32
N VAL A 74 2.54 -10.58 11.31
CA VAL A 74 1.09 -10.34 11.16
C VAL A 74 0.37 -11.64 10.85
N ALA A 75 0.89 -12.48 9.94
CA ALA A 75 0.29 -13.77 9.60
C ALA A 75 0.12 -14.65 10.84
N LYS A 76 1.15 -14.78 11.69
CA LYS A 76 1.06 -15.49 12.97
C LYS A 76 -0.02 -14.92 13.90
N ALA A 77 -0.13 -13.58 13.94
CA ALA A 77 -1.13 -12.93 14.78
C ALA A 77 -2.57 -13.13 14.30
N LEU A 78 -2.76 -13.44 13.02
CA LEU A 78 -4.06 -13.68 12.40
C LEU A 78 -4.47 -15.16 12.36
N GLU A 79 -3.59 -16.09 12.80
CA GLU A 79 -3.91 -17.50 12.85
C GLU A 79 -5.23 -17.76 13.62
N GLY A 80 -6.13 -18.53 13.03
CA GLY A 80 -7.43 -18.86 13.61
C GLY A 80 -8.49 -17.75 13.56
N THR A 81 -8.17 -16.53 13.09
CA THR A 81 -9.15 -15.43 13.01
C THR A 81 -9.99 -15.46 11.73
N GLY A 82 -9.52 -16.12 10.69
CA GLY A 82 -10.13 -16.09 9.34
C GLY A 82 -9.92 -14.77 8.58
N VAL A 83 -9.23 -13.78 9.15
CA VAL A 83 -8.99 -12.47 8.52
C VAL A 83 -7.78 -12.54 7.59
N PRO A 84 -7.92 -12.27 6.27
CA PRO A 84 -6.82 -12.34 5.32
C PRO A 84 -5.86 -11.16 5.46
N LEU A 85 -4.59 -11.43 5.09
CA LEU A 85 -3.51 -10.46 5.02
C LEU A 85 -3.18 -10.11 3.56
N ILE A 86 -3.07 -8.83 3.26
CA ILE A 86 -2.61 -8.30 1.97
C ILE A 86 -1.19 -7.74 2.17
N ALA A 87 -0.21 -8.29 1.45
CA ALA A 87 1.16 -7.76 1.42
C ALA A 87 1.24 -6.59 0.43
N ASP A 88 1.47 -5.38 0.95
CA ASP A 88 1.44 -4.15 0.16
C ASP A 88 2.82 -3.53 0.01
N GLY A 89 3.30 -3.49 -1.23
CA GLY A 89 4.52 -2.81 -1.63
C GLY A 89 5.80 -3.65 -1.58
N GLY A 90 6.83 -3.14 -2.22
CA GLY A 90 8.14 -3.79 -2.29
C GLY A 90 8.25 -4.93 -3.31
N ILE A 91 7.19 -5.24 -4.03
CA ILE A 91 7.15 -6.31 -5.03
C ILE A 91 7.61 -5.77 -6.38
N ARG A 92 8.69 -6.36 -6.90
CA ARG A 92 9.31 -5.99 -8.17
C ARG A 92 9.36 -7.14 -9.17
N TYR A 93 9.32 -8.37 -8.68
CA TYR A 93 9.44 -9.61 -9.45
C TYR A 93 8.43 -10.65 -8.97
N SER A 94 8.14 -11.65 -9.80
CA SER A 94 7.29 -12.79 -9.43
C SER A 94 7.79 -13.54 -8.19
N GLY A 95 9.12 -13.67 -8.05
CA GLY A 95 9.72 -14.26 -6.85
C GLY A 95 9.42 -13.51 -5.55
N ASP A 96 9.17 -12.18 -5.60
CA ASP A 96 8.76 -11.41 -4.42
C ASP A 96 7.32 -11.75 -4.03
N VAL A 97 6.44 -12.00 -5.02
CA VAL A 97 5.08 -12.49 -4.78
C VAL A 97 5.12 -13.86 -4.10
N ALA A 98 5.92 -14.79 -4.65
CA ALA A 98 6.07 -16.13 -4.07
C ALA A 98 6.55 -16.08 -2.61
N LYS A 99 7.53 -15.23 -2.30
CA LYS A 99 8.02 -15.02 -0.93
C LYS A 99 6.95 -14.43 -0.02
N ALA A 100 6.17 -13.45 -0.49
CA ALA A 100 5.10 -12.85 0.30
C ALA A 100 4.00 -13.87 0.63
N LEU A 101 3.59 -14.68 -0.33
CA LEU A 101 2.62 -15.76 -0.14
C LEU A 101 3.16 -16.83 0.82
N ALA A 102 4.42 -17.26 0.65
CA ALA A 102 5.07 -18.23 1.54
C ALA A 102 5.22 -17.70 2.97
N ALA A 103 5.36 -16.38 3.16
CA ALA A 103 5.41 -15.75 4.47
C ALA A 103 4.04 -15.60 5.14
N GLY A 104 2.93 -15.94 4.45
CA GLY A 104 1.58 -15.94 4.99
C GLY A 104 0.64 -14.89 4.40
N ALA A 105 1.02 -14.18 3.35
CA ALA A 105 0.09 -13.29 2.67
C ALA A 105 -0.97 -14.08 1.89
N PHE A 106 -2.21 -13.62 1.95
CA PHE A 106 -3.31 -14.14 1.13
C PHE A 106 -3.33 -13.50 -0.27
N ALA A 107 -2.99 -12.23 -0.35
CA ALA A 107 -2.92 -11.46 -1.58
C ALA A 107 -1.76 -10.46 -1.55
N CYS A 108 -1.38 -9.96 -2.72
CA CYS A 108 -0.33 -8.96 -2.87
C CYS A 108 -0.88 -7.70 -3.55
N MET A 109 -0.56 -6.54 -3.00
CA MET A 109 -0.82 -5.24 -3.61
C MET A 109 0.45 -4.67 -4.23
N MET A 110 0.37 -4.27 -5.49
CA MET A 110 1.51 -3.83 -6.29
C MET A 110 1.20 -2.48 -6.95
N GLY A 111 1.97 -1.45 -6.64
CA GLY A 111 1.87 -0.14 -7.29
C GLY A 111 2.74 -0.04 -8.54
N GLY A 112 4.07 -0.03 -8.36
CA GLY A 112 5.03 0.18 -9.44
C GLY A 112 4.98 -0.83 -10.57
N MET A 113 4.59 -2.08 -10.30
CA MET A 113 4.42 -3.10 -11.32
C MET A 113 3.32 -2.74 -12.32
N PHE A 114 2.21 -2.19 -11.84
CA PHE A 114 1.03 -1.86 -12.65
C PHE A 114 0.97 -0.39 -13.10
N ALA A 115 1.70 0.51 -12.44
CA ALA A 115 1.62 1.94 -12.70
C ALA A 115 1.94 2.34 -14.17
N GLY A 116 2.78 1.58 -14.87
CA GLY A 116 3.13 1.81 -16.26
C GLY A 116 2.23 1.12 -17.29
N THR A 117 1.20 0.41 -16.86
CA THR A 117 0.30 -0.31 -17.77
C THR A 117 -0.70 0.64 -18.45
N GLU A 118 -1.26 0.22 -19.58
CA GLU A 118 -2.25 0.97 -20.33
C GLU A 118 -3.49 1.26 -19.48
N GLU A 119 -3.93 0.27 -18.71
CA GLU A 119 -5.13 0.30 -17.87
C GLU A 119 -4.96 1.14 -16.58
N ALA A 120 -3.73 1.42 -16.16
CA ALA A 120 -3.47 2.28 -15.02
C ALA A 120 -3.89 3.73 -15.32
N PRO A 121 -4.38 4.50 -14.34
CA PRO A 121 -4.69 5.92 -14.53
C PRO A 121 -3.42 6.72 -14.86
N GLY A 122 -3.60 7.90 -15.44
CA GLY A 122 -2.53 8.80 -15.84
C GLY A 122 -2.27 8.79 -17.34
N GLU A 123 -1.74 9.89 -17.81
CA GLU A 123 -1.45 10.10 -19.23
C GLU A 123 -0.14 9.46 -19.67
N VAL A 124 -0.08 9.04 -20.91
CA VAL A 124 1.17 8.62 -21.54
C VAL A 124 1.94 9.88 -21.97
N VAL A 125 3.15 10.02 -21.46
CA VAL A 125 4.04 11.16 -21.74
C VAL A 125 5.22 10.67 -22.55
N LEU A 126 5.48 11.31 -23.71
CA LEU A 126 6.68 11.07 -24.48
C LEU A 126 7.83 11.93 -23.91
N PHE A 127 8.92 11.28 -23.50
CA PHE A 127 10.10 11.94 -22.97
C PHE A 127 11.37 11.26 -23.48
N GLN A 128 12.27 12.02 -24.11
CA GLN A 128 13.51 11.52 -24.71
C GLN A 128 13.32 10.30 -25.61
N GLY A 129 12.29 10.31 -26.46
CA GLY A 129 12.00 9.24 -27.41
C GLY A 129 11.39 7.96 -26.79
N ARG A 130 10.99 8.00 -25.51
CA ARG A 130 10.35 6.88 -24.82
C ARG A 130 9.02 7.29 -24.20
N SER A 131 8.07 6.36 -24.14
CA SER A 131 6.78 6.56 -23.50
C SER A 131 6.85 6.23 -22.01
N TYR A 132 6.26 7.10 -21.20
CA TYR A 132 6.16 6.97 -19.74
C TYR A 132 4.73 7.25 -19.28
N LYS A 133 4.39 6.81 -18.08
CA LYS A 133 3.18 7.24 -17.36
C LYS A 133 3.56 7.97 -16.07
N SER A 134 2.75 8.95 -15.71
CA SER A 134 2.87 9.62 -14.41
C SER A 134 2.55 8.65 -13.29
N TYR A 135 3.32 8.70 -12.21
CA TYR A 135 3.11 7.88 -11.03
C TYR A 135 3.52 8.66 -9.78
N ARG A 136 2.60 8.77 -8.82
CA ARG A 136 2.86 9.51 -7.58
C ARG A 136 2.47 8.70 -6.35
N GLY A 137 3.20 8.92 -5.24
CA GLY A 137 2.86 8.37 -3.93
C GLY A 137 1.74 9.14 -3.26
N MET A 138 0.99 8.48 -2.40
CA MET A 138 -0.04 9.10 -1.55
C MET A 138 0.53 10.20 -0.64
N GLY A 139 1.82 10.10 -0.24
CA GLY A 139 2.54 11.08 0.55
C GLY A 139 3.32 12.10 -0.28
N SER A 140 3.14 12.15 -1.61
CA SER A 140 3.72 13.21 -2.43
C SER A 140 3.01 14.55 -2.19
N LEU A 141 3.69 15.64 -2.47
CA LEU A 141 3.13 16.99 -2.24
C LEU A 141 1.81 17.18 -2.97
N GLY A 142 1.74 16.82 -4.27
CA GLY A 142 0.51 16.92 -5.06
C GLY A 142 -0.60 16.04 -4.53
N ALA A 143 -0.32 14.80 -4.09
CA ALA A 143 -1.35 13.95 -3.51
C ALA A 143 -1.87 14.50 -2.17
N MET A 144 -1.00 15.10 -1.34
CA MET A 144 -1.41 15.71 -0.08
C MET A 144 -2.26 16.95 -0.28
N THR A 145 -1.96 17.77 -1.27
CA THR A 145 -2.79 18.94 -1.61
C THR A 145 -4.14 18.54 -2.20
N ASP A 146 -4.22 17.38 -2.85
CA ASP A 146 -5.46 16.80 -3.41
C ASP A 146 -6.29 16.02 -2.36
N GLY A 147 -5.88 15.98 -1.07
CA GLY A 147 -6.70 15.45 0.03
C GLY A 147 -6.11 14.28 0.83
N SER A 148 -4.89 13.81 0.55
CA SER A 148 -4.28 12.69 1.29
C SER A 148 -3.43 13.10 2.50
N ALA A 149 -3.41 14.37 2.87
CA ALA A 149 -2.55 14.91 3.94
C ALA A 149 -2.92 14.35 5.33
N ASP A 150 -4.18 14.08 5.59
CA ASP A 150 -4.69 13.50 6.84
C ASP A 150 -4.06 12.12 7.14
N ARG A 151 -3.79 11.33 6.11
CA ARG A 151 -3.09 10.05 6.23
C ARG A 151 -1.70 10.20 6.87
N TYR A 152 -1.08 11.37 6.73
CA TYR A 152 0.25 11.70 7.25
C TYR A 152 0.20 12.65 8.46
N PHE A 153 -0.99 12.80 9.08
CA PHE A 153 -1.22 13.70 10.21
C PHE A 153 -0.83 15.17 9.93
N GLN A 154 -1.02 15.59 8.67
CA GLN A 154 -0.71 16.94 8.21
C GLN A 154 -1.98 17.63 7.73
N ASP A 155 -2.05 18.95 7.95
CA ASP A 155 -3.20 19.77 7.57
C ASP A 155 -2.90 20.54 6.29
N PRO A 156 -3.61 20.28 5.18
CA PRO A 156 -3.40 20.96 3.92
C PRO A 156 -3.85 22.44 3.94
N SER A 157 -4.65 22.87 4.91
CA SER A 157 -5.03 24.29 5.08
C SER A 157 -3.86 25.17 5.55
N ASN A 158 -2.84 24.56 6.14
CA ASN A 158 -1.55 25.20 6.36
C ASN A 158 -0.75 25.17 5.06
N ASN A 159 -0.40 26.36 4.58
CA ASN A 159 0.43 26.64 3.39
C ASN A 159 1.22 25.43 2.88
N ALA A 160 1.14 25.10 1.59
CA ALA A 160 1.81 23.92 1.00
C ALA A 160 3.31 23.81 1.35
N ASP A 161 3.95 24.94 1.62
CA ASP A 161 5.37 25.04 2.04
C ASP A 161 5.64 24.43 3.43
N LYS A 162 4.59 24.13 4.21
CA LYS A 162 4.73 23.50 5.54
C LYS A 162 4.49 21.99 5.51
N LEU A 163 4.08 21.44 4.37
CA LEU A 163 3.91 20.00 4.23
C LEU A 163 5.27 19.31 4.10
N VAL A 164 5.43 18.18 4.79
CA VAL A 164 6.63 17.33 4.70
C VAL A 164 6.26 16.09 3.89
N PRO A 165 6.66 15.99 2.61
CA PRO A 165 6.27 14.87 1.79
C PRO A 165 6.99 13.58 2.21
N GLU A 166 6.23 12.49 2.28
CA GLU A 166 6.71 11.13 2.49
C GLU A 166 6.54 10.25 1.24
N GLY A 167 6.42 10.87 0.08
CA GLY A 167 6.30 10.23 -1.22
C GLY A 167 6.83 11.12 -2.33
N ILE A 168 7.13 10.51 -3.46
CA ILE A 168 7.63 11.20 -4.65
C ILE A 168 6.58 11.22 -5.76
N GLU A 169 6.74 12.16 -6.67
CA GLU A 169 6.09 12.20 -7.98
C GLU A 169 7.14 11.89 -9.04
N GLY A 170 6.79 11.03 -9.97
CA GLY A 170 7.73 10.59 -10.98
C GLY A 170 7.06 10.01 -12.21
N ARG A 171 7.88 9.39 -13.04
CA ARG A 171 7.44 8.72 -14.27
C ARG A 171 7.93 7.28 -14.23
N VAL A 172 7.07 6.36 -14.69
CA VAL A 172 7.43 4.96 -14.90
C VAL A 172 7.36 4.64 -16.38
N PRO A 173 8.24 3.78 -16.91
CA PRO A 173 8.16 3.35 -18.30
C PRO A 173 6.77 2.78 -18.62
N TYR A 174 6.23 3.18 -19.77
CA TYR A 174 5.01 2.57 -20.30
C TYR A 174 5.28 1.12 -20.69
N LYS A 175 4.40 0.21 -20.25
CA LYS A 175 4.60 -1.25 -20.35
C LYS A 175 3.57 -1.95 -21.24
N GLY A 176 2.63 -1.22 -21.83
CA GLY A 176 1.51 -1.80 -22.57
C GLY A 176 0.46 -2.42 -21.65
N SER A 177 -0.25 -3.41 -22.13
CA SER A 177 -1.37 -4.04 -21.42
C SER A 177 -0.95 -4.74 -20.12
N VAL A 178 -1.77 -4.61 -19.09
CA VAL A 178 -1.63 -5.31 -17.80
C VAL A 178 -1.64 -6.83 -17.95
N LEU A 179 -2.30 -7.36 -18.97
CA LEU A 179 -2.40 -8.80 -19.21
C LEU A 179 -1.02 -9.44 -19.39
N ALA A 180 -0.11 -8.77 -20.10
CA ALA A 180 1.28 -9.27 -20.28
C ALA A 180 2.02 -9.33 -18.93
N ILE A 181 1.83 -8.33 -18.07
CA ILE A 181 2.44 -8.29 -16.74
C ILE A 181 1.89 -9.42 -15.84
N ILE A 182 0.56 -9.60 -15.83
CA ILE A 182 -0.09 -10.67 -15.06
C ILE A 182 0.39 -12.04 -15.54
N PHE A 183 0.47 -12.24 -16.85
CA PHE A 183 0.96 -13.50 -17.43
C PHE A 183 2.37 -13.84 -16.94
N GLN A 184 3.29 -12.86 -16.94
CA GLN A 184 4.65 -13.03 -16.45
C GLN A 184 4.68 -13.31 -14.93
N LEU A 185 3.90 -12.60 -14.13
CA LEU A 185 3.82 -12.82 -12.69
C LEU A 185 3.31 -14.22 -12.36
N VAL A 186 2.20 -14.65 -12.97
CA VAL A 186 1.61 -15.98 -12.75
C VAL A 186 2.54 -17.08 -13.25
N GLY A 187 3.19 -16.89 -14.41
CA GLY A 187 4.17 -17.84 -14.93
C GLY A 187 5.39 -18.04 -14.01
N GLY A 188 5.81 -16.98 -13.32
CA GLY A 188 6.94 -17.04 -12.39
C GLY A 188 6.60 -17.58 -10.99
N ILE A 189 5.31 -17.79 -10.68
CA ILE A 189 4.85 -18.36 -9.40
C ILE A 189 4.63 -19.89 -9.52
N ARG A 190 4.40 -20.38 -10.73
CA ARG A 190 4.28 -21.82 -11.03
C ARG A 190 5.63 -22.51 -10.87
#